data_a688d2fcc4c0c53db9839a4b6ff9c044
#
_entry.id   a688d2fcc4c0c53db9839a4b6ff9c044
#
_cell.length_a   1.000
_cell.length_b   1.000
_cell.length_c   1.000
_cell.angle_alpha   90.00
_cell.angle_beta   90.00
_cell.angle_gamma   90.00
#
_symmetry.space_group_name_H-M   'P 1'
#
loop_
_entity.id
_entity.type
_entity.pdbx_description
1 polymer ?
#
loop_
_entity_poly.entity_id
_entity_poly.type
_entity_poly.pdbx_seq_one_letter_code
_entity_poly.pdbx_strand_id
1 'polypeptide(L)'
;GFAPDLGSDEEAIECILEAIKRAGYEPGKDFVLAMDAASSEWKGSKKGEYVLPKCGKKFTSEELVAHWKELCSKYPIYSIEDGLDEEDWEGWQMMTKELGDTVQLVGDDLFVTNTERLAKGIGLGCANSILIKLNQIGSVSETLEAIKMAHKAGYTAISSHRSGETEDTTIADLAV
;
A
#
# COMPACT_ATOMS: atom_id res chain seq x y z
N GLY A 1 -0.36 17.63 5.91
CA GLY A 1 0.08 17.29 4.56
C GLY A 1 -0.46 18.23 3.50
N PHE A 2 -0.08 18.01 2.26
CA PHE A 2 -0.61 18.73 1.11
C PHE A 2 -1.78 17.95 0.50
N ALA A 3 -2.87 18.64 0.17
CA ALA A 3 -4.04 18.06 -0.47
C ALA A 3 -4.46 18.92 -1.69
N PRO A 4 -3.64 18.96 -2.75
CA PRO A 4 -3.94 19.74 -3.95
C PRO A 4 -5.11 19.11 -4.71
N ASP A 5 -5.88 19.97 -5.41
CA ASP A 5 -6.96 19.50 -6.27
C ASP A 5 -6.40 19.12 -7.65
N LEU A 6 -5.95 17.88 -7.78
CA LEU A 6 -5.38 17.30 -8.98
C LEU A 6 -6.37 16.38 -9.69
N GLY A 7 -6.24 16.24 -11.00
CA GLY A 7 -7.18 15.49 -11.83
C GLY A 7 -6.92 13.99 -11.91
N SER A 8 -5.69 13.55 -11.59
CA SER A 8 -5.29 12.14 -11.69
C SER A 8 -4.12 11.79 -10.77
N ASP A 9 -3.88 10.48 -10.60
CA ASP A 9 -2.74 9.95 -9.86
C ASP A 9 -1.41 10.34 -10.54
N GLU A 10 -1.36 10.29 -11.86
CA GLU A 10 -0.16 10.67 -12.62
C GLU A 10 0.20 12.15 -12.43
N GLU A 11 -0.79 13.04 -12.39
CA GLU A 11 -0.55 14.45 -12.11
C GLU A 11 0.09 14.67 -10.73
N ALA A 12 -0.36 13.91 -9.72
CA ALA A 12 0.23 13.93 -8.39
C ALA A 12 1.67 13.41 -8.40
N ILE A 13 1.93 12.30 -9.08
CA ILE A 13 3.27 11.73 -9.26
C ILE A 13 4.20 12.74 -9.93
N GLU A 14 3.77 13.34 -11.03
CA GLU A 14 4.57 14.30 -11.79
C GLU A 14 4.88 15.57 -10.99
N CYS A 15 3.92 16.07 -10.18
CA CYS A 15 4.15 17.17 -9.25
C CYS A 15 5.25 16.84 -8.22
N ILE A 16 5.22 15.63 -7.65
CA ILE A 16 6.25 15.19 -6.69
C ILE A 16 7.62 15.06 -7.36
N LEU A 17 7.68 14.46 -8.54
CA LEU A 17 8.94 14.32 -9.30
C LEU A 17 9.54 15.67 -9.67
N GLU A 18 8.70 16.63 -10.05
CA GLU A 18 9.16 18.01 -10.30
C GLU A 18 9.68 18.68 -9.02
N ALA A 19 9.00 18.49 -7.88
CA ALA A 19 9.47 19.01 -6.60
C ALA A 19 10.83 18.43 -6.19
N ILE A 20 11.05 17.12 -6.40
CA ILE A 20 12.34 16.45 -6.15
C ILE A 20 13.45 17.11 -7.00
N LYS A 21 13.21 17.31 -8.29
CA LYS A 21 14.17 17.94 -9.21
C LYS A 21 14.47 19.40 -8.80
N ARG A 22 13.44 20.19 -8.45
CA ARG A 22 13.63 21.57 -7.99
C ARG A 22 14.39 21.65 -6.68
N ALA A 23 14.31 20.64 -5.82
CA ALA A 23 15.10 20.53 -4.61
C ALA A 23 16.57 20.13 -4.87
N GLY A 24 16.94 19.83 -6.11
CA GLY A 24 18.30 19.46 -6.50
C GLY A 24 18.62 17.98 -6.40
N TYR A 25 17.60 17.13 -6.31
CA TYR A 25 17.73 15.68 -6.23
C TYR A 25 17.30 14.97 -7.52
N GLU A 26 17.72 13.71 -7.67
CA GLU A 26 17.45 12.89 -8.84
C GLU A 26 16.35 11.84 -8.51
N PRO A 27 15.15 11.92 -9.14
CA PRO A 27 14.11 10.90 -8.97
C PRO A 27 14.59 9.52 -9.40
N GLY A 28 14.24 8.50 -8.61
CA GLY A 28 14.65 7.11 -8.85
C GLY A 28 16.04 6.75 -8.33
N LYS A 29 16.83 7.75 -7.93
CA LYS A 29 18.16 7.54 -7.35
C LYS A 29 18.25 8.05 -5.93
N ASP A 30 17.96 9.33 -5.70
CA ASP A 30 17.96 9.93 -4.37
C ASP A 30 16.62 9.73 -3.65
N PHE A 31 15.53 9.69 -4.44
CA PHE A 31 14.15 9.46 -3.97
C PHE A 31 13.42 8.50 -4.87
N VAL A 32 12.67 7.60 -4.26
CA VAL A 32 11.66 6.75 -4.88
C VAL A 32 10.29 7.10 -4.31
N LEU A 33 9.23 6.69 -4.99
CA LEU A 33 7.86 6.99 -4.59
C LEU A 33 7.23 5.81 -3.87
N ALA A 34 6.45 6.09 -2.83
CA ALA A 34 5.55 5.17 -2.18
C ALA A 34 4.13 5.75 -2.26
N MET A 35 3.17 4.92 -2.62
CA MET A 35 1.76 5.30 -2.81
C MET A 35 0.90 4.54 -1.83
N ASP A 36 -0.10 5.21 -1.26
CA ASP A 36 -1.25 4.60 -0.62
C ASP A 36 -2.48 4.88 -1.48
N ALA A 37 -2.98 3.85 -2.15
CA ALA A 37 -4.10 3.96 -3.06
C ALA A 37 -5.45 3.92 -2.33
N ALA A 38 -5.50 3.24 -1.18
CA ALA A 38 -6.72 3.03 -0.40
C ALA A 38 -7.90 2.56 -1.27
N SER A 39 -7.65 1.58 -2.15
CA SER A 39 -8.56 1.20 -3.25
C SER A 39 -9.90 0.63 -2.77
N SER A 40 -10.04 0.28 -1.49
CA SER A 40 -11.33 -0.06 -0.88
C SER A 40 -12.35 1.08 -0.97
N GLU A 41 -11.88 2.34 -1.02
CA GLU A 41 -12.72 3.53 -1.22
C GLU A 41 -13.26 3.65 -2.66
N TRP A 42 -12.71 2.90 -3.61
CA TRP A 42 -13.07 2.95 -5.03
C TRP A 42 -14.04 1.84 -5.45
N LYS A 43 -14.59 1.09 -4.51
CA LYS A 43 -15.51 -0.01 -4.78
C LYS A 43 -16.64 0.41 -5.72
N GLY A 44 -16.79 -0.35 -6.81
CA GLY A 44 -17.95 -0.27 -7.68
C GLY A 44 -19.17 -1.03 -7.13
N SER A 45 -20.10 -1.34 -7.99
CA SER A 45 -21.34 -2.05 -7.61
C SER A 45 -21.14 -3.55 -7.41
N LYS A 46 -20.02 -4.11 -7.88
CA LYS A 46 -19.68 -5.54 -7.80
C LYS A 46 -18.27 -5.72 -7.26
N LYS A 47 -18.00 -6.90 -6.68
CA LYS A 47 -16.65 -7.31 -6.30
C LYS A 47 -15.73 -7.26 -7.51
N GLY A 48 -14.51 -6.70 -7.35
CA GLY A 48 -13.54 -6.55 -8.42
C GLY A 48 -13.88 -5.45 -9.43
N GLU A 49 -14.82 -4.56 -9.13
CA GLU A 49 -15.11 -3.36 -9.89
C GLU A 49 -14.66 -2.13 -9.09
N TYR A 50 -13.90 -1.25 -9.73
CA TYR A 50 -13.35 -0.03 -9.16
C TYR A 50 -13.75 1.18 -9.96
N VAL A 51 -14.04 2.31 -9.30
CA VAL A 51 -14.39 3.57 -9.93
C VAL A 51 -13.54 4.67 -9.32
N LEU A 52 -12.59 5.22 -10.08
CA LEU A 52 -11.73 6.29 -9.59
C LEU A 52 -12.55 7.57 -9.33
N PRO A 53 -12.47 8.14 -8.14
CA PRO A 53 -13.39 9.21 -7.73
C PRO A 53 -13.22 10.51 -8.51
N LYS A 54 -12.01 10.85 -8.96
CA LYS A 54 -11.74 12.11 -9.67
C LYS A 54 -12.14 12.06 -11.13
N CYS A 55 -11.78 11.02 -11.85
CA CYS A 55 -12.01 10.94 -13.31
C CYS A 55 -13.18 10.03 -13.69
N GLY A 56 -13.78 9.30 -12.73
CA GLY A 56 -14.88 8.36 -12.98
C GLY A 56 -14.48 7.15 -13.83
N LYS A 57 -13.18 6.93 -14.08
CA LYS A 57 -12.67 5.79 -14.84
C LYS A 57 -12.98 4.50 -14.08
N LYS A 58 -13.48 3.50 -14.81
CA LYS A 58 -13.82 2.20 -14.25
C LYS A 58 -12.75 1.18 -14.62
N PHE A 59 -12.49 0.28 -13.67
CA PHE A 59 -11.57 -0.83 -13.86
C PHE A 59 -12.18 -2.12 -13.29
N THR A 60 -11.84 -3.24 -13.90
CA THR A 60 -11.85 -4.55 -13.24
C THR A 60 -10.58 -4.71 -12.40
N SER A 61 -10.48 -5.79 -11.60
CA SER A 61 -9.26 -6.09 -10.85
C SER A 61 -8.06 -6.24 -11.80
N GLU A 62 -8.22 -6.95 -12.92
CA GLU A 62 -7.17 -7.14 -13.93
C GLU A 62 -6.73 -5.82 -14.56
N GLU A 63 -7.68 -4.96 -14.91
CA GLU A 63 -7.40 -3.65 -15.50
C GLU A 63 -6.70 -2.72 -14.50
N LEU A 64 -7.06 -2.77 -13.21
CA LEU A 64 -6.40 -1.98 -12.18
C LEU A 64 -4.97 -2.48 -11.91
N VAL A 65 -4.75 -3.79 -11.90
CA VAL A 65 -3.39 -4.37 -11.82
C VAL A 65 -2.54 -3.96 -13.02
N ALA A 66 -3.11 -3.97 -14.23
CA ALA A 66 -2.43 -3.51 -15.43
C ALA A 66 -2.09 -2.00 -15.36
N HIS A 67 -2.98 -1.19 -14.79
CA HIS A 67 -2.74 0.23 -14.53
C HIS A 67 -1.55 0.44 -13.56
N TRP A 68 -1.51 -0.28 -12.43
CA TRP A 68 -0.36 -0.22 -11.51
C TRP A 68 0.94 -0.64 -12.20
N LYS A 69 0.90 -1.68 -13.00
CA LYS A 69 2.07 -2.15 -13.76
C LYS A 69 2.57 -1.08 -14.75
N GLU A 70 1.68 -0.39 -15.43
CA GLU A 70 2.02 0.72 -16.33
C GLU A 70 2.68 1.86 -15.55
N LEU A 71 2.09 2.31 -14.42
CA LEU A 71 2.65 3.36 -13.58
C LEU A 71 4.04 2.99 -13.03
N CYS A 72 4.23 1.77 -12.55
CA CYS A 72 5.53 1.30 -12.05
C CYS A 72 6.59 1.20 -13.17
N SER A 73 6.19 0.96 -14.41
CA SER A 73 7.11 0.97 -15.55
C SER A 73 7.54 2.37 -15.97
N LYS A 74 6.71 3.36 -15.73
CA LYS A 74 6.87 4.76 -16.15
C LYS A 74 7.54 5.62 -15.09
N TYR A 75 7.29 5.33 -13.82
CA TYR A 75 7.71 6.14 -12.67
C TYR A 75 8.49 5.31 -11.65
N PRO A 76 9.36 5.94 -10.85
CA PRO A 76 10.16 5.25 -9.84
C PRO A 76 9.32 4.90 -8.59
N ILE A 77 8.26 4.12 -8.75
CA ILE A 77 7.39 3.66 -7.68
C ILE A 77 8.02 2.42 -7.05
N TYR A 78 8.31 2.50 -5.76
CA TYR A 78 8.91 1.43 -4.97
C TYR A 78 7.87 0.65 -4.18
N SER A 79 6.80 1.31 -3.73
CA SER A 79 5.80 0.71 -2.85
C SER A 79 4.39 1.15 -3.24
N ILE A 80 3.43 0.21 -3.17
CA ILE A 80 2.00 0.46 -3.32
C ILE A 80 1.29 -0.15 -2.12
N GLU A 81 0.61 0.69 -1.34
CA GLU A 81 -0.24 0.31 -0.23
C GLU A 81 -1.69 0.26 -0.69
N ASP A 82 -2.40 -0.82 -0.31
CA ASP A 82 -3.81 -1.07 -0.61
C ASP A 82 -4.21 -0.79 -2.06
N GLY A 83 -3.41 -1.34 -2.99
CA GLY A 83 -3.61 -1.17 -4.42
C GLY A 83 -4.87 -1.84 -4.96
N LEU A 84 -5.55 -2.66 -4.16
CA LEU A 84 -6.83 -3.31 -4.43
C LEU A 84 -7.69 -3.34 -3.16
N ASP A 85 -8.98 -3.61 -3.33
CA ASP A 85 -9.93 -3.77 -2.23
C ASP A 85 -9.51 -4.86 -1.23
N GLU A 86 -9.76 -4.65 0.05
CA GLU A 86 -9.42 -5.54 1.16
C GLU A 86 -10.05 -6.94 1.08
N GLU A 87 -11.11 -7.11 0.27
CA GLU A 87 -11.76 -8.40 0.04
C GLU A 87 -11.50 -8.97 -1.37
N ASP A 88 -10.73 -8.26 -2.20
CA ASP A 88 -10.38 -8.74 -3.54
C ASP A 88 -9.12 -9.60 -3.54
N TRP A 89 -9.19 -10.72 -2.81
CA TRP A 89 -8.06 -11.66 -2.65
C TRP A 89 -7.52 -12.22 -3.97
N GLU A 90 -8.39 -12.41 -4.96
CA GLU A 90 -8.01 -12.89 -6.30
C GLU A 90 -7.22 -11.82 -7.06
N GLY A 91 -7.66 -10.58 -6.98
CA GLY A 91 -6.94 -9.43 -7.52
C GLY A 91 -5.57 -9.26 -6.85
N TRP A 92 -5.50 -9.39 -5.52
CA TRP A 92 -4.25 -9.32 -4.77
C TRP A 92 -3.25 -10.41 -5.15
N GLN A 93 -3.71 -11.65 -5.37
CA GLN A 93 -2.85 -12.73 -5.89
C GLN A 93 -2.27 -12.36 -7.26
N MET A 94 -3.10 -11.82 -8.15
CA MET A 94 -2.69 -11.39 -9.48
C MET A 94 -1.68 -10.24 -9.39
N MET A 95 -1.96 -9.21 -8.60
CA MET A 95 -1.07 -8.06 -8.40
C MET A 95 0.28 -8.50 -7.84
N THR A 96 0.28 -9.42 -6.88
CA THR A 96 1.52 -9.93 -6.27
C THR A 96 2.34 -10.72 -7.28
N LYS A 97 1.70 -11.54 -8.10
CA LYS A 97 2.39 -12.29 -9.17
C LYS A 97 3.01 -11.37 -10.23
N GLU A 98 2.35 -10.26 -10.57
CA GLU A 98 2.81 -9.35 -11.63
C GLU A 98 3.86 -8.34 -11.16
N LEU A 99 3.80 -7.90 -9.89
CA LEU A 99 4.59 -6.78 -9.37
C LEU A 99 5.44 -7.14 -8.14
N GLY A 100 5.15 -8.22 -7.44
CA GLY A 100 5.74 -8.51 -6.13
C GLY A 100 7.24 -8.74 -6.11
N ASP A 101 7.86 -9.07 -7.25
CA ASP A 101 9.32 -9.22 -7.36
C ASP A 101 10.05 -7.87 -7.40
N THR A 102 9.37 -6.78 -7.72
CA THR A 102 9.98 -5.46 -7.96
C THR A 102 9.37 -4.34 -7.15
N VAL A 103 8.16 -4.53 -6.62
CA VAL A 103 7.40 -3.52 -5.88
C VAL A 103 7.04 -4.06 -4.50
N GLN A 104 7.21 -3.23 -3.48
CA GLN A 104 6.70 -3.53 -2.15
C GLN A 104 5.17 -3.34 -2.16
N LEU A 105 4.44 -4.44 -2.00
CA LEU A 105 2.98 -4.46 -1.96
C LEU A 105 2.52 -4.56 -0.51
N VAL A 106 1.98 -3.47 0.01
CA VAL A 106 1.67 -3.29 1.42
C VAL A 106 0.18 -3.48 1.65
N GLY A 107 -0.17 -4.34 2.61
CA GLY A 107 -1.54 -4.46 3.09
C GLY A 107 -1.71 -3.71 4.43
N ASP A 108 -2.47 -2.61 4.40
CA ASP A 108 -3.03 -1.95 5.59
C ASP A 108 -4.45 -2.46 5.84
N ASP A 109 -5.42 -2.04 5.04
CA ASP A 109 -6.82 -2.50 5.13
C ASP A 109 -6.94 -4.01 4.85
N LEU A 110 -6.09 -4.53 3.96
CA LEU A 110 -6.06 -5.96 3.67
C LEU A 110 -5.81 -6.81 4.92
N PHE A 111 -4.89 -6.40 5.79
CA PHE A 111 -4.44 -7.19 6.94
C PHE A 111 -4.87 -6.65 8.30
N VAL A 112 -5.09 -5.35 8.44
CA VAL A 112 -5.48 -4.63 9.67
C VAL A 112 -4.71 -5.07 10.92
N THR A 113 -3.40 -5.34 10.78
CA THR A 113 -2.52 -5.87 11.85
C THR A 113 -3.04 -7.19 12.46
N ASN A 114 -3.88 -7.93 11.74
CA ASN A 114 -4.56 -9.12 12.23
C ASN A 114 -3.89 -10.40 11.72
N THR A 115 -3.52 -11.30 12.63
CA THR A 115 -2.81 -12.55 12.31
C THR A 115 -3.60 -13.52 11.45
N GLU A 116 -4.94 -13.57 11.58
CA GLU A 116 -5.79 -14.47 10.77
C GLU A 116 -5.85 -13.99 9.32
N ARG A 117 -6.05 -12.68 9.10
CA ARG A 117 -6.03 -12.08 7.76
C ARG A 117 -4.65 -12.20 7.12
N LEU A 118 -3.59 -11.95 7.89
CA LEU A 118 -2.21 -12.12 7.42
C LEU A 118 -1.92 -13.57 7.03
N ALA A 119 -2.31 -14.54 7.86
CA ALA A 119 -2.12 -15.96 7.54
C ALA A 119 -2.87 -16.36 6.26
N LYS A 120 -4.09 -15.83 6.05
CA LYS A 120 -4.85 -16.03 4.81
C LYS A 120 -4.10 -15.45 3.61
N GLY A 121 -3.62 -14.21 3.71
CA GLY A 121 -2.88 -13.56 2.62
C GLY A 121 -1.58 -14.28 2.27
N ILE A 122 -0.82 -14.70 3.27
CA ILE A 122 0.39 -15.51 3.08
C ILE A 122 0.05 -16.83 2.37
N GLY A 123 -1.00 -17.53 2.83
CA GLY A 123 -1.43 -18.80 2.23
C GLY A 123 -1.91 -18.66 0.78
N LEU A 124 -2.45 -17.51 0.41
CA LEU A 124 -2.91 -17.18 -0.94
C LEU A 124 -1.80 -16.56 -1.82
N GLY A 125 -0.68 -16.11 -1.24
CA GLY A 125 0.36 -15.39 -1.97
C GLY A 125 -0.04 -13.95 -2.32
N CYS A 126 -0.69 -13.25 -1.39
CA CYS A 126 -1.15 -11.88 -1.53
C CYS A 126 -0.23 -10.92 -0.79
N ALA A 127 0.22 -9.84 -1.44
CA ALA A 127 1.16 -8.85 -0.90
C ALA A 127 2.55 -9.42 -0.58
N ASN A 128 3.46 -8.57 -0.10
CA ASN A 128 4.78 -8.93 0.40
C ASN A 128 5.23 -8.06 1.58
N SER A 129 4.33 -7.21 2.07
CA SER A 129 4.52 -6.34 3.22
C SER A 129 3.21 -6.13 3.97
N ILE A 130 3.31 -5.89 5.28
CA ILE A 130 2.17 -5.52 6.14
C ILE A 130 2.43 -4.15 6.76
N LEU A 131 1.41 -3.31 6.81
CA LEU A 131 1.42 -2.10 7.64
C LEU A 131 0.99 -2.47 9.07
N ILE A 132 1.75 -2.02 10.04
CA ILE A 132 1.54 -2.30 11.46
C ILE A 132 1.00 -1.06 12.16
N LYS A 133 -0.20 -1.17 12.67
CA LYS A 133 -0.87 -0.15 13.48
C LYS A 133 -1.30 -0.76 14.80
N LEU A 134 -0.59 -0.43 15.89
CA LEU A 134 -0.83 -0.99 17.24
C LEU A 134 -2.30 -0.94 17.66
N ASN A 135 -3.00 0.14 17.35
CA ASN A 135 -4.39 0.32 17.76
C ASN A 135 -5.44 -0.30 16.83
N GLN A 136 -5.06 -0.92 15.72
CA GLN A 136 -5.98 -1.73 14.92
C GLN A 136 -6.30 -3.04 15.62
N ILE A 137 -5.30 -3.73 16.16
CA ILE A 137 -5.48 -4.96 16.94
C ILE A 137 -5.65 -4.67 18.43
N GLY A 138 -5.05 -3.57 18.95
CA GLY A 138 -5.23 -3.10 20.31
C GLY A 138 -4.39 -3.80 21.38
N SER A 139 -3.45 -4.66 20.99
CA SER A 139 -2.58 -5.41 21.88
C SER A 139 -1.16 -5.45 21.32
N VAL A 140 -0.17 -5.11 22.14
CA VAL A 140 1.25 -5.19 21.76
C VAL A 140 1.65 -6.64 21.47
N SER A 141 1.17 -7.60 22.25
CA SER A 141 1.49 -9.01 22.04
C SER A 141 1.01 -9.52 20.68
N GLU A 142 -0.23 -9.22 20.30
CA GLU A 142 -0.79 -9.61 18.98
C GLU A 142 -0.09 -8.87 17.85
N THR A 143 0.28 -7.61 18.04
CA THR A 143 1.09 -6.84 17.09
C THR A 143 2.43 -7.53 16.83
N LEU A 144 3.14 -7.93 17.88
CA LEU A 144 4.42 -8.64 17.77
C LEU A 144 4.25 -10.02 17.11
N GLU A 145 3.13 -10.71 17.34
CA GLU A 145 2.81 -11.96 16.66
C GLU A 145 2.59 -11.74 15.15
N ALA A 146 1.88 -10.69 14.77
CA ALA A 146 1.70 -10.32 13.36
C ALA A 146 3.04 -10.01 12.67
N ILE A 147 3.90 -9.19 13.30
CA ILE A 147 5.25 -8.89 12.79
C ILE A 147 6.09 -10.16 12.63
N LYS A 148 6.11 -11.00 13.65
CA LYS A 148 6.84 -12.27 13.62
C LYS A 148 6.34 -13.22 12.54
N MET A 149 5.02 -13.28 12.32
CA MET A 149 4.41 -14.07 11.26
C MET A 149 4.81 -13.52 9.87
N ALA A 150 4.74 -12.22 9.68
CA ALA A 150 5.16 -11.55 8.45
C ALA A 150 6.61 -11.88 8.09
N HIS A 151 7.54 -11.65 9.03
CA HIS A 151 8.96 -11.92 8.82
C HIS A 151 9.26 -13.40 8.52
N LYS A 152 8.57 -14.33 9.19
CA LYS A 152 8.73 -15.78 8.90
C LYS A 152 8.28 -16.16 7.49
N ALA A 153 7.35 -15.41 6.92
CA ALA A 153 6.87 -15.60 5.55
C ALA A 153 7.69 -14.83 4.51
N GLY A 154 8.72 -14.09 4.92
CA GLY A 154 9.54 -13.24 4.03
C GLY A 154 8.89 -11.89 3.71
N TYR A 155 7.82 -11.51 4.41
CA TYR A 155 7.23 -10.18 4.27
C TYR A 155 8.02 -9.14 5.05
N THR A 156 8.01 -7.91 4.58
CA THR A 156 8.43 -6.76 5.38
C THR A 156 7.29 -6.25 6.27
N ALA A 157 7.63 -5.53 7.33
CA ALA A 157 6.66 -4.87 8.20
C ALA A 157 6.99 -3.39 8.29
N ILE A 158 5.99 -2.53 8.10
CA ILE A 158 6.13 -1.08 8.17
C ILE A 158 5.40 -0.61 9.43
N SER A 159 6.13 0.01 10.36
CA SER A 159 5.53 0.62 11.55
C SER A 159 4.87 1.95 11.16
N SER A 160 3.58 2.09 11.42
CA SER A 160 2.78 3.24 11.01
C SER A 160 2.24 4.03 12.19
N HIS A 161 2.21 5.34 12.01
CA HIS A 161 1.49 6.26 12.87
C HIS A 161 -0.04 6.21 12.64
N ARG A 162 -0.77 7.02 13.41
CA ARG A 162 -2.17 7.38 13.15
C ARG A 162 -2.29 8.89 13.06
N SER A 163 -3.36 9.39 12.44
CA SER A 163 -3.56 10.84 12.23
C SER A 163 -3.66 11.66 13.52
N GLY A 164 -4.03 11.03 14.63
CA GLY A 164 -4.12 11.63 15.97
C GLY A 164 -2.89 11.40 16.82
N GLU A 165 -1.68 11.45 16.27
CA GLU A 165 -0.43 11.24 16.97
C GLU A 165 -0.27 12.09 18.24
N THR A 166 0.38 11.51 19.23
CA THR A 166 0.72 12.10 20.51
C THR A 166 2.24 12.09 20.74
N GLU A 167 2.70 12.47 21.92
CA GLU A 167 4.11 12.40 22.30
C GLU A 167 4.58 10.96 22.69
N ASP A 168 3.71 9.97 22.60
CA ASP A 168 4.02 8.57 22.90
C ASP A 168 5.03 8.00 21.90
N THR A 169 6.09 7.36 22.38
CA THR A 169 7.21 6.84 21.57
C THR A 169 7.16 5.35 21.30
N THR A 170 6.11 4.64 21.73
CA THR A 170 6.00 3.18 21.61
C THR A 170 6.19 2.69 20.17
N ILE A 171 5.68 3.43 19.18
CA ILE A 171 5.83 3.11 17.76
C ILE A 171 7.31 3.16 17.31
N ALA A 172 8.09 4.09 17.83
CA ALA A 172 9.52 4.19 17.52
C ALA A 172 10.31 3.02 18.13
N ASP A 173 9.99 2.65 19.37
CA ASP A 173 10.61 1.49 20.04
C ASP A 173 10.21 0.17 19.33
N LEU A 174 9.00 0.09 18.79
CA LEU A 174 8.53 -1.07 18.02
C LEU A 174 9.27 -1.23 16.68
N ALA A 175 9.72 -0.14 16.09
CA ALA A 175 10.37 -0.13 14.78
C ALA A 175 11.85 -0.55 14.82
N VAL A 176 12.46 -0.64 16.00
CA VAL A 176 13.86 -1.04 16.24
C VAL A 176 13.96 -2.51 16.55
#